data_28168d605a761afd1984edf806ae19a2
#
_entry.id   28168d605a761afd1984edf806ae19a2
#
_cell.length_a   1.000
_cell.length_b   1.000
_cell.length_c   1.000
_cell.angle_alpha   90.00
_cell.angle_beta   90.00
_cell.angle_gamma   90.00
#
_symmetry.space_group_name_H-M   'P 1'
#
loop_
_entity.id
_entity.type
_entity.pdbx_description
1 polymer ?
#
loop_
_entity_poly.entity_id
_entity_poly.type
_entity_poly.pdbx_seq_one_letter_code
_entity_poly.pdbx_strand_id
1 'polypeptide(L)'
;MIRKKTGEKMAIELEQVLPKDIERRSFEIITEELGDTQLIPGTEPIVKRCIHTSADFDYAKNLVFSKDAVQKALDAIRQGASIVTDTQMGKSGINKKRLAKYGGEVFCFMSDEDVAAQAKTNGTTRAVASMEKAAKLNKKLIYAIGNAPTALIHLYEQVEKGIIDPELIIGVPVGFVNVVQSKELILKLQDTPYIIAIGRKGGSNIAACICNALIYMLDKDL
;
A
#
# COMPACT_ATOMS: atom_id res chain seq x y z
N MET A 1 50.48 -4.44 -14.40
CA MET A 1 51.20 -3.55 -13.47
C MET A 1 50.19 -2.76 -12.68
N ILE A 2 49.80 -3.29 -11.51
CA ILE A 2 48.72 -2.71 -10.68
C ILE A 2 49.38 -1.72 -9.71
N ARG A 3 49.14 -0.43 -9.88
CA ARG A 3 49.59 0.61 -8.95
C ARG A 3 48.78 0.51 -7.66
N LYS A 4 49.41 0.07 -6.56
CA LYS A 4 48.92 0.28 -5.20
C LYS A 4 48.91 1.80 -4.94
N LYS A 5 47.70 2.39 -4.78
CA LYS A 5 47.52 3.68 -4.17
C LYS A 5 47.52 3.54 -2.66
N THR A 6 48.42 4.23 -2.02
CA THR A 6 48.65 4.43 -0.59
C THR A 6 47.36 4.78 0.15
N GLY A 7 47.17 4.14 1.31
CA GLY A 7 45.96 4.23 2.14
C GLY A 7 45.78 5.59 2.81
N GLU A 8 44.97 6.41 2.23
CA GLU A 8 44.16 7.35 3.01
C GLU A 8 42.88 6.60 3.42
N LYS A 9 42.74 6.34 4.71
CA LYS A 9 41.44 5.96 5.28
C LYS A 9 40.50 7.13 5.00
N MET A 10 39.60 6.99 4.03
CA MET A 10 38.48 7.92 3.90
C MET A 10 37.72 7.88 5.23
N ALA A 11 37.77 8.98 5.99
CA ALA A 11 36.95 9.14 7.16
C ALA A 11 35.49 9.13 6.70
N ILE A 12 34.72 8.19 7.24
CA ILE A 12 33.27 8.17 6.99
C ILE A 12 32.68 9.26 7.87
N GLU A 13 32.18 10.32 7.25
CA GLU A 13 31.45 11.37 7.94
C GLU A 13 30.01 10.90 8.17
N LEU A 14 29.59 10.86 9.45
CA LEU A 14 28.24 10.52 9.85
C LEU A 14 27.46 11.80 10.17
N GLU A 15 26.33 11.99 9.50
CA GLU A 15 25.40 13.07 9.84
C GLU A 15 24.82 12.85 11.25
N GLN A 16 24.94 13.84 12.13
CA GLN A 16 24.44 13.78 13.50
C GLN A 16 23.01 14.33 13.53
N VAL A 17 22.02 13.44 13.61
CA VAL A 17 20.59 13.81 13.65
C VAL A 17 19.99 13.29 14.96
N LEU A 18 19.21 14.12 15.65
CA LEU A 18 18.49 13.68 16.84
C LEU A 18 17.43 12.63 16.49
N PRO A 19 17.20 11.59 17.32
CA PRO A 19 16.25 10.51 17.00
C PRO A 19 14.85 10.99 16.58
N LYS A 20 14.36 12.06 17.21
CA LYS A 20 13.06 12.68 16.89
C LYS A 20 13.00 13.36 15.51
N ASP A 21 14.16 13.70 14.94
CA ASP A 21 14.28 14.45 13.70
C ASP A 21 14.67 13.56 12.49
N ILE A 22 15.01 12.28 12.71
CA ILE A 22 15.46 11.35 11.67
C ILE A 22 14.43 11.21 10.54
N GLU A 23 13.16 11.04 10.88
CA GLU A 23 12.11 10.90 9.86
C GLU A 23 11.97 12.20 9.05
N ARG A 24 11.94 13.36 9.72
CA ARG A 24 11.89 14.67 9.07
C ARG A 24 13.07 14.86 8.12
N ARG A 25 14.30 14.57 8.60
CA ARG A 25 15.51 14.68 7.76
C ARG A 25 15.48 13.76 6.53
N SER A 26 14.96 12.54 6.69
CA SER A 26 14.76 11.62 5.57
C SER A 26 13.80 12.20 4.51
N PHE A 27 12.70 12.82 4.92
CA PHE A 27 11.77 13.47 4.00
C PHE A 27 12.35 14.72 3.33
N GLU A 28 13.23 15.46 4.00
CA GLU A 28 13.98 16.58 3.41
C GLU A 28 14.88 16.07 2.27
N ILE A 29 15.69 15.04 2.53
CA ILE A 29 16.55 14.41 1.53
C ILE A 29 15.75 13.90 0.34
N ILE A 30 14.64 13.17 0.59
CA ILE A 30 13.77 12.69 -0.48
C ILE A 30 13.21 13.85 -1.31
N THR A 31 12.86 14.97 -0.67
CA THR A 31 12.35 16.14 -1.37
C THR A 31 13.42 16.79 -2.23
N GLU A 32 14.66 16.92 -1.73
CA GLU A 32 15.81 17.43 -2.45
C GLU A 32 16.13 16.56 -3.68
N GLU A 33 16.14 15.22 -3.51
CA GLU A 33 16.42 14.28 -4.61
C GLU A 33 15.29 14.18 -5.65
N LEU A 34 14.01 14.39 -5.25
CA LEU A 34 12.89 14.49 -6.20
C LEU A 34 13.00 15.73 -7.10
N GLY A 35 13.65 16.80 -6.61
CA GLY A 35 13.84 18.04 -7.37
C GLY A 35 12.53 18.56 -7.96
N ASP A 36 12.54 18.85 -9.27
CA ASP A 36 11.38 19.39 -10.01
C ASP A 36 10.37 18.32 -10.45
N THR A 37 10.44 17.08 -9.90
CA THR A 37 9.50 16.03 -10.27
C THR A 37 8.08 16.44 -9.88
N GLN A 38 7.20 16.57 -10.89
CA GLN A 38 5.81 16.93 -10.67
C GLN A 38 5.03 15.72 -10.16
N LEU A 39 4.55 15.79 -8.93
CA LEU A 39 3.64 14.82 -8.34
C LEU A 39 2.19 15.32 -8.49
N ILE A 40 1.24 14.39 -8.51
CA ILE A 40 -0.18 14.75 -8.51
C ILE A 40 -0.49 15.47 -7.18
N PRO A 41 -1.11 16.66 -7.19
CA PRO A 41 -1.42 17.40 -5.97
C PRO A 41 -2.17 16.55 -4.94
N GLY A 42 -1.72 16.57 -3.68
CA GLY A 42 -2.29 15.80 -2.58
C GLY A 42 -1.79 14.36 -2.45
N THR A 43 -0.96 13.87 -3.40
CA THR A 43 -0.39 12.52 -3.33
C THR A 43 1.03 12.48 -2.73
N GLU A 44 1.66 13.63 -2.57
CA GLU A 44 3.05 13.77 -2.13
C GLU A 44 3.37 13.02 -0.82
N PRO A 45 2.50 13.04 0.23
CA PRO A 45 2.78 12.32 1.46
C PRO A 45 2.85 10.80 1.24
N ILE A 46 2.03 10.27 0.32
CA ILE A 46 1.97 8.84 0.00
C ILE A 46 3.22 8.45 -0.80
N VAL A 47 3.53 9.19 -1.86
CA VAL A 47 4.69 8.93 -2.73
C VAL A 47 5.99 8.98 -1.92
N LYS A 48 6.20 10.07 -1.16
CA LYS A 48 7.41 10.25 -0.35
C LYS A 48 7.55 9.16 0.72
N ARG A 49 6.43 8.70 1.31
CA ARG A 49 6.46 7.61 2.28
C ARG A 49 6.79 6.26 1.63
N CYS A 50 6.33 6.00 0.41
CA CYS A 50 6.74 4.83 -0.36
C CYS A 50 8.24 4.85 -0.67
N ILE A 51 8.78 6.00 -1.09
CA ILE A 51 10.22 6.19 -1.30
C ILE A 51 10.98 5.98 0.01
N HIS A 52 10.55 6.60 1.12
CA HIS A 52 11.18 6.43 2.43
C HIS A 52 11.24 4.96 2.87
N THR A 53 10.17 4.18 2.60
CA THR A 53 10.06 2.77 2.99
C THR A 53 10.96 1.85 2.15
N SER A 54 11.26 2.20 0.90
CA SER A 54 11.92 1.33 -0.08
C SER A 54 13.25 1.86 -0.59
N ALA A 55 13.57 3.14 -0.35
CA ALA A 55 14.65 3.88 -1.00
C ALA A 55 14.55 3.85 -2.54
N ASP A 56 13.35 3.71 -3.10
CA ASP A 56 13.10 3.55 -4.54
C ASP A 56 12.29 4.72 -5.09
N PHE A 57 12.96 5.60 -5.83
CA PHE A 57 12.37 6.80 -6.42
C PHE A 57 11.44 6.53 -7.60
N ASP A 58 11.42 5.31 -8.14
CA ASP A 58 10.46 4.95 -9.19
C ASP A 58 9.00 5.07 -8.72
N TYR A 59 8.73 5.02 -7.41
CA TYR A 59 7.39 5.25 -6.88
C TYR A 59 6.83 6.64 -7.21
N ALA A 60 7.68 7.63 -7.48
CA ALA A 60 7.24 8.95 -7.98
C ALA A 60 6.58 8.87 -9.36
N LYS A 61 6.91 7.86 -10.17
CA LYS A 61 6.40 7.66 -11.53
C LYS A 61 5.40 6.51 -11.62
N ASN A 62 5.56 5.50 -10.75
CA ASN A 62 4.86 4.23 -10.86
C ASN A 62 3.57 4.16 -10.02
N LEU A 63 3.36 5.10 -9.09
CA LEU A 63 2.10 5.19 -8.36
C LEU A 63 1.05 5.91 -9.21
N VAL A 64 -0.05 5.21 -9.49
CA VAL A 64 -1.21 5.72 -10.22
C VAL A 64 -2.38 5.81 -9.25
N PHE A 65 -3.06 6.93 -9.29
CA PHE A 65 -4.21 7.24 -8.46
C PHE A 65 -5.43 7.43 -9.35
N SER A 66 -6.56 6.83 -9.02
CA SER A 66 -7.82 7.20 -9.65
C SER A 66 -8.24 8.61 -9.23
N LYS A 67 -9.19 9.19 -9.95
CA LYS A 67 -9.70 10.53 -9.64
C LYS A 67 -10.16 10.61 -8.19
N ASP A 68 -9.67 11.59 -7.46
CA ASP A 68 -10.01 11.90 -6.07
C ASP A 68 -9.76 10.73 -5.08
N ALA A 69 -8.93 9.72 -5.46
CA ALA A 69 -8.70 8.51 -4.65
C ALA A 69 -8.24 8.83 -3.23
N VAL A 70 -7.33 9.80 -3.07
CA VAL A 70 -6.81 10.18 -1.75
C VAL A 70 -7.93 10.78 -0.90
N GLN A 71 -8.69 11.74 -1.43
CA GLN A 71 -9.77 12.38 -0.69
C GLN A 71 -10.86 11.37 -0.30
N LYS A 72 -11.29 10.53 -1.25
CA LYS A 72 -12.27 9.46 -0.97
C LYS A 72 -11.78 8.50 0.12
N ALA A 73 -10.50 8.12 0.09
CA ALA A 73 -9.91 7.27 1.11
C ALA A 73 -9.88 7.93 2.50
N LEU A 74 -9.52 9.22 2.58
CA LEU A 74 -9.54 9.98 3.83
C LEU A 74 -10.96 10.06 4.41
N ASP A 75 -11.96 10.34 3.56
CA ASP A 75 -13.36 10.42 3.99
C ASP A 75 -13.90 9.06 4.44
N ALA A 76 -13.53 7.98 3.74
CA ALA A 76 -13.87 6.62 4.15
C ALA A 76 -13.28 6.27 5.52
N ILE A 77 -12.01 6.60 5.78
CA ILE A 77 -11.37 6.36 7.08
C ILE A 77 -12.06 7.19 8.17
N ARG A 78 -12.36 8.48 7.94
CA ARG A 78 -13.13 9.31 8.90
C ARG A 78 -14.49 8.71 9.25
N GLN A 79 -15.10 7.98 8.31
CA GLN A 79 -16.39 7.30 8.48
C GLN A 79 -16.25 5.87 9.05
N GLY A 80 -15.08 5.48 9.52
CA GLY A 80 -14.87 4.19 10.18
C GLY A 80 -14.53 3.03 9.25
N ALA A 81 -14.10 3.29 8.02
CA ALA A 81 -13.67 2.23 7.11
C ALA A 81 -12.55 1.39 7.72
N SER A 82 -12.69 0.08 7.55
CA SER A 82 -11.70 -0.90 7.98
C SER A 82 -10.81 -1.33 6.82
N ILE A 83 -9.62 -1.85 7.12
CA ILE A 83 -8.64 -2.25 6.12
C ILE A 83 -8.52 -3.77 6.10
N VAL A 84 -8.58 -4.37 4.91
CA VAL A 84 -8.33 -5.80 4.69
C VAL A 84 -7.01 -5.95 3.94
N THR A 85 -6.12 -6.80 4.46
CA THR A 85 -4.83 -7.10 3.83
C THR A 85 -4.75 -8.56 3.39
N ASP A 86 -3.97 -8.81 2.35
CA ASP A 86 -3.69 -10.15 1.82
C ASP A 86 -2.50 -10.84 2.49
N THR A 87 -1.88 -10.19 3.50
CA THR A 87 -0.77 -10.78 4.26
C THR A 87 -0.80 -10.34 5.72
N GLN A 88 -0.32 -11.21 6.62
CA GLN A 88 -0.12 -10.85 8.03
C GLN A 88 0.94 -9.76 8.20
N MET A 89 1.93 -9.70 7.30
CA MET A 89 2.94 -8.63 7.28
C MET A 89 2.27 -7.27 7.02
N GLY A 90 1.39 -7.18 6.04
CA GLY A 90 0.61 -5.96 5.77
C GLY A 90 -0.21 -5.55 6.99
N LYS A 91 -0.98 -6.49 7.57
CA LYS A 91 -1.75 -6.26 8.80
C LYS A 91 -0.88 -5.77 9.97
N SER A 92 0.32 -6.34 10.13
CA SER A 92 1.24 -5.97 11.21
C SER A 92 1.85 -4.58 11.01
N GLY A 93 2.10 -4.19 9.75
CA GLY A 93 2.71 -2.90 9.40
C GLY A 93 1.77 -1.70 9.53
N ILE A 94 0.45 -1.90 9.54
CA ILE A 94 -0.53 -0.81 9.64
C ILE A 94 -0.67 -0.35 11.10
N ASN A 95 -0.73 0.95 11.32
CA ASN A 95 -0.92 1.58 12.62
C ASN A 95 -2.38 1.45 13.09
N LYS A 96 -2.72 0.29 13.66
CA LYS A 96 -4.06 -0.05 14.15
C LYS A 96 -4.56 0.92 15.21
N LYS A 97 -3.65 1.40 16.09
CA LYS A 97 -4.01 2.32 17.18
C LYS A 97 -4.54 3.65 16.63
N ARG A 98 -3.93 4.16 15.56
CA ARG A 98 -4.38 5.40 14.93
C ARG A 98 -5.66 5.17 14.13
N LEU A 99 -5.74 4.09 13.34
CA LEU A 99 -6.95 3.74 12.60
C LEU A 99 -8.17 3.58 13.53
N ALA A 100 -7.98 2.95 14.70
CA ALA A 100 -9.03 2.76 15.69
C ALA A 100 -9.61 4.06 16.26
N LYS A 101 -8.90 5.19 16.19
CA LYS A 101 -9.44 6.51 16.57
C LYS A 101 -10.62 6.92 15.70
N TYR A 102 -10.66 6.42 14.47
CA TYR A 102 -11.73 6.66 13.49
C TYR A 102 -12.75 5.49 13.44
N GLY A 103 -12.63 4.49 14.34
CA GLY A 103 -13.52 3.33 14.37
C GLY A 103 -13.16 2.20 13.41
N GLY A 104 -12.09 2.34 12.63
CA GLY A 104 -11.62 1.31 11.70
C GLY A 104 -10.79 0.20 12.37
N GLU A 105 -10.82 -0.97 11.78
CA GLU A 105 -10.06 -2.16 12.18
C GLU A 105 -9.20 -2.67 11.02
N VAL A 106 -8.19 -3.51 11.32
CA VAL A 106 -7.37 -4.15 10.27
C VAL A 106 -7.57 -5.66 10.30
N PHE A 107 -8.02 -6.22 9.19
CA PHE A 107 -8.28 -7.65 9.01
C PHE A 107 -7.24 -8.29 8.07
N CYS A 108 -6.95 -9.56 8.32
CA CYS A 108 -6.25 -10.45 7.41
C CYS A 108 -6.70 -11.88 7.73
N PHE A 109 -7.36 -12.52 6.80
CA PHE A 109 -7.96 -13.84 6.98
C PHE A 109 -7.09 -14.99 6.43
N MET A 110 -5.90 -14.66 5.95
CA MET A 110 -4.98 -15.62 5.29
C MET A 110 -4.56 -16.82 6.17
N SER A 111 -4.59 -16.66 7.50
CA SER A 111 -4.23 -17.71 8.46
C SER A 111 -5.44 -18.45 9.03
N ASP A 112 -6.66 -18.09 8.64
CA ASP A 112 -7.88 -18.67 9.16
C ASP A 112 -8.10 -20.08 8.57
N GLU A 113 -8.46 -21.03 9.42
CA GLU A 113 -8.65 -22.43 9.02
C GLU A 113 -9.82 -22.61 8.05
N ASP A 114 -10.92 -21.89 8.27
CA ASP A 114 -12.08 -21.88 7.38
C ASP A 114 -11.74 -21.36 5.99
N VAL A 115 -10.89 -20.32 5.89
CA VAL A 115 -10.37 -19.80 4.61
C VAL A 115 -9.53 -20.84 3.90
N ALA A 116 -8.66 -21.56 4.62
CA ALA A 116 -7.86 -22.62 4.05
C ALA A 116 -8.72 -23.77 3.52
N ALA A 117 -9.74 -24.17 4.29
CA ALA A 117 -10.70 -25.21 3.89
C ALA A 117 -11.52 -24.79 2.67
N GLN A 118 -12.06 -23.57 2.68
CA GLN A 118 -12.83 -23.02 1.56
C GLN A 118 -12.01 -22.95 0.29
N ALA A 119 -10.76 -22.46 0.36
CA ALA A 119 -9.86 -22.40 -0.78
C ALA A 119 -9.63 -23.78 -1.41
N LYS A 120 -9.42 -24.80 -0.58
CA LYS A 120 -9.24 -26.19 -1.01
C LYS A 120 -10.52 -26.75 -1.68
N THR A 121 -11.66 -26.54 -1.09
CA THR A 121 -12.95 -27.01 -1.60
C THR A 121 -13.29 -26.38 -2.94
N ASN A 122 -13.04 -25.07 -3.08
CA ASN A 122 -13.36 -24.31 -4.30
C ASN A 122 -12.27 -24.39 -5.37
N GLY A 123 -11.14 -25.08 -5.13
CA GLY A 123 -10.02 -25.13 -6.07
C GLY A 123 -9.39 -23.76 -6.35
N THR A 124 -9.41 -22.85 -5.37
CA THR A 124 -8.92 -21.47 -5.49
C THR A 124 -7.76 -21.18 -4.54
N THR A 125 -7.23 -19.96 -4.56
CA THR A 125 -6.17 -19.56 -3.63
C THR A 125 -6.76 -19.10 -2.29
N ARG A 126 -5.97 -19.20 -1.21
CA ARG A 126 -6.34 -18.63 0.08
C ARG A 126 -6.59 -17.11 -0.01
N ALA A 127 -5.87 -16.43 -0.90
CA ALA A 127 -6.06 -14.99 -1.10
C ALA A 127 -7.46 -14.68 -1.65
N VAL A 128 -7.97 -15.46 -2.60
CA VAL A 128 -9.35 -15.36 -3.10
C VAL A 128 -10.35 -15.62 -1.98
N ALA A 129 -10.25 -16.77 -1.29
CA ALA A 129 -11.15 -17.11 -0.19
C ALA A 129 -11.10 -16.08 0.96
N SER A 130 -9.94 -15.47 1.21
CA SER A 130 -9.77 -14.37 2.17
C SER A 130 -10.58 -13.12 1.75
N MET A 131 -10.58 -12.77 0.46
CA MET A 131 -11.38 -11.64 -0.05
C MET A 131 -12.88 -11.95 -0.01
N GLU A 132 -13.29 -13.19 -0.32
CA GLU A 132 -14.68 -13.64 -0.17
C GLU A 132 -15.17 -13.59 1.28
N LYS A 133 -14.30 -13.92 2.24
CA LYS A 133 -14.62 -13.77 3.68
C LYS A 133 -14.74 -12.30 4.05
N ALA A 134 -13.84 -11.46 3.56
CA ALA A 134 -13.89 -10.01 3.79
C ALA A 134 -15.18 -9.38 3.25
N ALA A 135 -15.64 -9.78 2.06
CA ALA A 135 -16.86 -9.28 1.44
C ALA A 135 -18.14 -9.54 2.28
N LYS A 136 -18.09 -10.52 3.19
CA LYS A 136 -19.19 -10.83 4.12
C LYS A 136 -19.20 -9.93 5.37
N LEU A 137 -18.15 -9.12 5.56
CA LEU A 137 -18.16 -8.14 6.64
C LEU A 137 -19.12 -7.01 6.26
N ASN A 138 -20.07 -6.72 7.13
CA ASN A 138 -20.98 -5.58 6.94
C ASN A 138 -20.27 -4.27 7.36
N LYS A 139 -19.21 -3.91 6.64
CA LYS A 139 -18.34 -2.76 6.93
C LYS A 139 -17.93 -2.07 5.64
N LYS A 140 -17.62 -0.78 5.72
CA LYS A 140 -16.86 -0.06 4.70
C LYS A 140 -15.44 -0.59 4.65
N LEU A 141 -14.95 -0.99 3.48
CA LEU A 141 -13.68 -1.69 3.36
C LEU A 141 -12.73 -1.01 2.38
N ILE A 142 -11.49 -0.86 2.84
CA ILE A 142 -10.32 -0.57 2.01
C ILE A 142 -9.54 -1.88 1.86
N TYR A 143 -9.29 -2.30 0.62
CA TYR A 143 -8.49 -3.49 0.35
C TYR A 143 -7.04 -3.12 0.06
N ALA A 144 -6.09 -3.63 0.84
CA ALA A 144 -4.66 -3.35 0.71
C ALA A 144 -3.89 -4.62 0.32
N ILE A 145 -3.71 -4.80 -0.99
CA ILE A 145 -3.14 -6.01 -1.60
C ILE A 145 -1.69 -5.77 -1.95
N GLY A 146 -0.78 -6.43 -1.22
CA GLY A 146 0.67 -6.26 -1.37
C GLY A 146 1.41 -7.50 -1.88
N ASN A 147 0.72 -8.64 -2.02
CA ASN A 147 1.40 -9.90 -2.38
C ASN A 147 0.65 -10.71 -3.44
N ALA A 148 -0.68 -10.86 -3.35
CA ALA A 148 -1.44 -11.82 -4.13
C ALA A 148 -2.13 -11.20 -5.36
N PRO A 149 -1.61 -11.40 -6.59
CA PRO A 149 -2.30 -10.98 -7.82
C PRO A 149 -3.70 -11.57 -7.94
N THR A 150 -3.90 -12.80 -7.48
CA THR A 150 -5.20 -13.48 -7.51
C THR A 150 -6.26 -12.77 -6.64
N ALA A 151 -5.85 -12.08 -5.57
CA ALA A 151 -6.75 -11.24 -4.79
C ALA A 151 -7.23 -10.04 -5.61
N LEU A 152 -6.34 -9.35 -6.33
CA LEU A 152 -6.73 -8.22 -7.20
C LEU A 152 -7.65 -8.65 -8.34
N ILE A 153 -7.35 -9.76 -8.99
CA ILE A 153 -8.20 -10.31 -10.06
C ILE A 153 -9.60 -10.59 -9.51
N HIS A 154 -9.66 -11.25 -8.36
CA HIS A 154 -10.94 -11.56 -7.72
C HIS A 154 -11.71 -10.29 -7.32
N LEU A 155 -11.05 -9.30 -6.72
CA LEU A 155 -11.68 -8.02 -6.37
C LEU A 155 -12.24 -7.33 -7.61
N TYR A 156 -11.48 -7.29 -8.71
CA TYR A 156 -11.96 -6.75 -9.98
C TYR A 156 -13.26 -7.44 -10.43
N GLU A 157 -13.28 -8.77 -10.45
CA GLU A 157 -14.45 -9.54 -10.85
C GLU A 157 -15.67 -9.29 -9.96
N GLN A 158 -15.45 -9.14 -8.64
CA GLN A 158 -16.54 -8.89 -7.69
C GLN A 158 -17.12 -7.47 -7.84
N VAL A 159 -16.26 -6.47 -8.11
CA VAL A 159 -16.69 -5.10 -8.40
C VAL A 159 -17.50 -5.05 -9.70
N GLU A 160 -16.98 -5.65 -10.80
CA GLU A 160 -17.68 -5.69 -12.09
C GLU A 160 -19.05 -6.38 -12.02
N LYS A 161 -19.20 -7.35 -11.10
CA LYS A 161 -20.49 -8.02 -10.83
C LYS A 161 -21.39 -7.24 -9.87
N GLY A 162 -20.94 -6.12 -9.33
CA GLY A 162 -21.67 -5.32 -8.33
C GLY A 162 -21.87 -6.05 -7.00
N ILE A 163 -21.02 -7.02 -6.66
CA ILE A 163 -21.10 -7.81 -5.42
C ILE A 163 -20.45 -7.06 -4.26
N ILE A 164 -19.39 -6.31 -4.53
CA ILE A 164 -18.69 -5.47 -3.55
C ILE A 164 -18.54 -4.05 -4.09
N ASP A 165 -18.52 -3.09 -3.18
CA ASP A 165 -18.25 -1.67 -3.44
C ASP A 165 -17.12 -1.21 -2.48
N PRO A 166 -15.85 -1.37 -2.86
CA PRO A 166 -14.72 -0.97 -2.04
C PRO A 166 -14.60 0.55 -1.92
N GLU A 167 -14.35 1.04 -0.73
CA GLU A 167 -14.01 2.46 -0.50
C GLU A 167 -12.66 2.84 -1.14
N LEU A 168 -11.74 1.87 -1.26
CA LEU A 168 -10.46 2.00 -1.95
C LEU A 168 -9.84 0.62 -2.22
N ILE A 169 -9.20 0.46 -3.36
CA ILE A 169 -8.30 -0.67 -3.65
C ILE A 169 -6.86 -0.16 -3.74
N ILE A 170 -6.00 -0.56 -2.81
CA ILE A 170 -4.54 -0.39 -2.87
C ILE A 170 -3.96 -1.66 -3.49
N GLY A 171 -3.58 -1.59 -4.76
CA GLY A 171 -3.09 -2.73 -5.52
C GLY A 171 -1.59 -2.61 -5.81
N VAL A 172 -0.78 -3.12 -4.92
CA VAL A 172 0.68 -3.04 -4.99
C VAL A 172 1.37 -4.39 -4.78
N PRO A 173 0.85 -5.51 -5.34
CA PRO A 173 1.56 -6.78 -5.22
C PRO A 173 2.92 -6.69 -5.93
N VAL A 174 3.93 -7.32 -5.31
CA VAL A 174 5.27 -7.50 -5.90
C VAL A 174 5.36 -8.87 -6.56
N GLY A 175 6.05 -8.98 -7.70
CA GLY A 175 6.35 -10.27 -8.30
C GLY A 175 6.30 -10.31 -9.81
N PHE A 176 6.12 -11.51 -10.36
CA PHE A 176 6.31 -11.77 -11.80
C PHE A 176 5.07 -12.39 -12.49
N VAL A 177 4.42 -13.38 -11.87
CA VAL A 177 3.32 -14.11 -12.48
C VAL A 177 2.00 -13.37 -12.25
N ASN A 178 1.38 -12.90 -13.33
CA ASN A 178 0.12 -12.15 -13.33
C ASN A 178 0.10 -10.86 -12.49
N VAL A 179 1.26 -10.38 -12.01
CA VAL A 179 1.33 -9.16 -11.17
C VAL A 179 0.93 -7.94 -11.98
N VAL A 180 1.52 -7.75 -13.15
CA VAL A 180 1.24 -6.60 -14.03
C VAL A 180 -0.23 -6.65 -14.49
N GLN A 181 -0.67 -7.80 -15.00
CA GLN A 181 -2.03 -8.00 -15.50
C GLN A 181 -3.10 -7.76 -14.43
N SER A 182 -2.86 -8.22 -13.19
CA SER A 182 -3.82 -8.00 -12.10
C SER A 182 -3.99 -6.51 -11.75
N LYS A 183 -2.92 -5.73 -11.84
CA LYS A 183 -2.94 -4.27 -11.63
C LYS A 183 -3.65 -3.56 -12.78
N GLU A 184 -3.37 -3.98 -14.02
CA GLU A 184 -4.01 -3.44 -15.22
C GLU A 184 -5.52 -3.67 -15.23
N LEU A 185 -6.02 -4.75 -14.62
CA LEU A 185 -7.46 -4.97 -14.43
C LEU A 185 -8.07 -3.89 -13.54
N ILE A 186 -7.45 -3.60 -12.39
CA ILE A 186 -7.96 -2.57 -11.46
C ILE A 186 -7.96 -1.18 -12.12
N LEU A 187 -6.98 -0.86 -12.97
CA LEU A 187 -6.94 0.41 -13.70
C LEU A 187 -8.13 0.61 -14.66
N LYS A 188 -8.89 -0.45 -15.00
CA LYS A 188 -10.10 -0.37 -15.85
C LYS A 188 -11.35 0.04 -15.08
N LEU A 189 -11.34 -0.06 -13.73
CA LEU A 189 -12.48 0.33 -12.91
C LEU A 189 -12.74 1.84 -13.05
N GLN A 190 -14.00 2.21 -13.27
CA GLN A 190 -14.40 3.61 -13.53
C GLN A 190 -14.75 4.33 -12.22
N ASP A 191 -15.52 3.70 -11.35
CA ASP A 191 -16.12 4.36 -10.16
C ASP A 191 -15.41 4.01 -8.86
N THR A 192 -14.78 2.83 -8.77
CA THR A 192 -14.07 2.37 -7.58
C THR A 192 -12.74 3.09 -7.43
N PRO A 193 -12.47 3.75 -6.28
CA PRO A 193 -11.19 4.40 -6.03
C PRO A 193 -10.04 3.39 -5.95
N TYR A 194 -8.88 3.76 -6.52
CA TYR A 194 -7.68 2.92 -6.42
C TYR A 194 -6.38 3.70 -6.30
N ILE A 195 -5.37 3.04 -5.70
CA ILE A 195 -3.95 3.43 -5.71
C ILE A 195 -3.15 2.21 -6.15
N ILE A 196 -2.48 2.29 -7.29
CA ILE A 196 -1.79 1.16 -7.93
C ILE A 196 -0.33 1.50 -8.16
N ALA A 197 0.59 0.59 -7.81
CA ALA A 197 1.98 0.67 -8.27
C ALA A 197 2.09 -0.12 -9.58
N ILE A 198 2.15 0.53 -10.72
CA ILE A 198 2.28 -0.14 -12.01
C ILE A 198 3.58 -0.95 -12.11
N GLY A 199 3.61 -1.93 -13.00
CA GLY A 199 4.75 -2.82 -13.16
C GLY A 199 4.87 -3.87 -12.04
N ARG A 200 6.10 -4.33 -11.77
CA ARG A 200 6.37 -5.48 -10.89
C ARG A 200 6.71 -5.10 -9.44
N LYS A 201 6.99 -3.83 -9.17
CA LYS A 201 7.35 -3.32 -7.85
C LYS A 201 6.13 -3.22 -6.94
N GLY A 202 6.37 -3.37 -5.64
CA GLY A 202 5.35 -3.34 -4.62
C GLY A 202 5.79 -4.10 -3.38
N GLY A 203 4.81 -4.67 -2.67
CA GLY A 203 5.04 -5.50 -1.48
C GLY A 203 4.08 -5.17 -0.35
N SER A 204 3.97 -6.08 0.62
CA SER A 204 3.15 -5.87 1.81
C SER A 204 3.58 -4.66 2.64
N ASN A 205 4.89 -4.33 2.64
CA ASN A 205 5.43 -3.12 3.24
C ASN A 205 4.91 -1.85 2.55
N ILE A 206 4.83 -1.85 1.22
CA ILE A 206 4.30 -0.72 0.44
C ILE A 206 2.80 -0.58 0.65
N ALA A 207 2.04 -1.69 0.68
CA ALA A 207 0.62 -1.65 1.00
C ALA A 207 0.35 -1.04 2.38
N ALA A 208 1.07 -1.50 3.41
CA ALA A 208 0.98 -0.95 4.77
C ALA A 208 1.44 0.51 4.84
N CYS A 209 2.47 0.87 4.09
CA CYS A 209 3.01 2.21 4.00
C CYS A 209 1.98 3.20 3.43
N ILE A 210 1.27 2.85 2.35
CA ILE A 210 0.20 3.68 1.76
C ILE A 210 -0.95 3.84 2.77
N CYS A 211 -1.39 2.76 3.42
CA CYS A 211 -2.40 2.83 4.48
C CYS A 211 -1.98 3.79 5.60
N ASN A 212 -0.74 3.69 6.07
CA ASN A 212 -0.23 4.57 7.12
C ASN A 212 -0.11 6.03 6.66
N ALA A 213 0.28 6.27 5.40
CA ALA A 213 0.31 7.62 4.85
C ALA A 213 -1.07 8.28 4.91
N LEU A 214 -2.12 7.58 4.46
CA LEU A 214 -3.51 8.05 4.54
C LEU A 214 -3.95 8.32 5.97
N ILE A 215 -3.68 7.39 6.91
CA ILE A 215 -4.01 7.57 8.33
C ILE A 215 -3.29 8.78 8.94
N TYR A 216 -2.01 9.00 8.60
CA TYR A 216 -1.22 10.12 9.14
C TYR A 216 -1.58 11.47 8.53
N MET A 217 -2.13 11.49 7.30
CA MET A 217 -2.68 12.71 6.72
C MET A 217 -3.86 13.24 7.54
N LEU A 218 -4.68 12.35 8.10
CA LEU A 218 -5.82 12.72 8.96
C LEU A 218 -5.39 13.31 10.33
N ASP A 219 -4.24 12.90 10.86
CA ASP A 219 -3.74 13.42 12.15
C ASP A 219 -3.21 14.87 12.05
N LYS A 220 -3.01 15.42 10.83
CA LYS A 220 -2.61 16.81 10.63
C LYS A 220 -3.78 17.79 10.73
N ASP A 221 -4.99 17.25 10.69
CA ASP A 221 -6.24 18.01 10.80
C ASP A 221 -6.76 18.05 12.26
N LEU A 222 -6.05 17.41 13.21
CA LEU A 222 -6.29 17.39 14.66
C LEU A 222 -5.29 18.27 15.40
#